data_e4ed1587edb7fd01d21783a63c2d6f9c
#
_entry.id   e4ed1587edb7fd01d21783a63c2d6f9c
#
_cell.length_a   1.000
_cell.length_b   1.000
_cell.length_c   1.000
_cell.angle_alpha   90.00
_cell.angle_beta   90.00
_cell.angle_gamma   90.00
#
_symmetry.space_group_name_H-M   'P 1'
#
loop_
_entity.id
_entity.type
_entity.pdbx_description
1 polymer ?
#
loop_
_entity_poly.entity_id
_entity_poly.type
_entity_poly.pdbx_seq_one_letter_code
_entity_poly.pdbx_strand_id
1 'polypeptide(L)'
;MRSSSDFDEFERLKLKISKSGFKGIYFRNSFKRNYPKNELLANILGFTNLDRDRVVAVIGLEKFYDRNMTSGKGETRFERSRDGLPLAFGNISREEAHDGLNLYLTIREPLQAILEEELDKLMEVNKPTAAYAIMADPYTGDIIAVAQRPTFNPNIRENMNPQAWRNRIAEDIFEPGSIMKPIAVAGAIDLGVVTPETRFDCERGRWFYGGKLLRDSHPMGLLTVSEIIQHSSNIGTAKIALMMGARQLDSTLRAFGYGKKTGVPLKPETAGIVRPLHRWDKLSITRFPIGQGIAASPLQIVRSYCILANGGHPVNLRLVDRIENPATGKVEKIPVVRQPSIYRNKNTHRAIIEMMKSVTE
;
A
#
# COMPACT_ATOMS: atom_id res chain seq x y z
N MET A 1 -23.62 -11.58 -5.80
CA MET A 1 -24.99 -12.13 -5.74
C MET A 1 -25.96 -11.06 -6.17
N ARG A 2 -26.91 -11.35 -7.06
CA ARG A 2 -28.07 -10.46 -7.24
C ARG A 2 -28.91 -10.51 -5.96
N SER A 3 -29.65 -9.45 -5.67
CA SER A 3 -30.63 -9.47 -4.57
C SER A 3 -31.68 -10.57 -4.86
N SER A 4 -32.29 -11.13 -3.86
CA SER A 4 -33.34 -12.15 -4.04
C SER A 4 -34.48 -11.63 -4.94
N SER A 5 -34.78 -10.33 -4.87
CA SER A 5 -35.76 -9.67 -5.73
C SER A 5 -35.38 -9.67 -7.21
N ASP A 6 -34.10 -9.47 -7.55
CA ASP A 6 -33.63 -9.49 -8.95
C ASP A 6 -33.67 -10.90 -9.56
N PHE A 7 -33.42 -11.92 -8.74
CA PHE A 7 -33.47 -13.32 -9.19
C PHE A 7 -34.92 -13.76 -9.47
N ASP A 8 -35.84 -13.42 -8.59
CA ASP A 8 -37.28 -13.75 -8.72
C ASP A 8 -37.89 -13.03 -9.91
N GLU A 9 -37.53 -11.76 -10.15
CA GLU A 9 -38.00 -11.00 -11.30
C GLU A 9 -37.48 -11.63 -12.63
N PHE A 10 -36.19 -12.02 -12.64
CA PHE A 10 -35.58 -12.69 -13.79
C PHE A 10 -36.27 -14.02 -14.11
N GLU A 11 -36.52 -14.87 -13.12
CA GLU A 11 -37.20 -16.16 -13.31
C GLU A 11 -38.67 -15.96 -13.76
N ARG A 12 -39.36 -14.95 -13.26
CA ARG A 12 -40.71 -14.56 -13.75
C ARG A 12 -40.67 -14.11 -15.20
N LEU A 13 -39.67 -13.30 -15.59
CA LEU A 13 -39.49 -12.83 -16.97
C LEU A 13 -39.19 -14.01 -17.90
N LYS A 14 -38.31 -14.90 -17.51
CA LYS A 14 -37.94 -16.14 -18.22
C LYS A 14 -39.17 -17.04 -18.48
N LEU A 15 -40.01 -17.22 -17.44
CA LEU A 15 -41.27 -17.96 -17.56
C LEU A 15 -42.24 -17.27 -18.49
N LYS A 16 -42.39 -15.95 -18.45
CA LYS A 16 -43.28 -15.18 -19.36
C LYS A 16 -42.82 -15.33 -20.81
N ILE A 17 -41.51 -15.19 -21.07
CA ILE A 17 -40.96 -15.34 -22.44
C ILE A 17 -41.11 -16.77 -22.94
N SER A 18 -40.85 -17.76 -22.10
CA SER A 18 -41.03 -19.16 -22.46
C SER A 18 -42.50 -19.49 -22.83
N LYS A 19 -43.46 -18.89 -22.11
CA LYS A 19 -44.91 -19.07 -22.39
C LYS A 19 -45.41 -18.29 -23.61
N SER A 20 -44.74 -17.22 -24.00
CA SER A 20 -45.16 -16.39 -25.12
C SER A 20 -44.82 -16.93 -26.50
N GLY A 21 -44.11 -18.07 -26.58
CA GLY A 21 -43.77 -18.71 -27.86
C GLY A 21 -42.70 -17.96 -28.69
N PHE A 22 -42.05 -16.96 -28.14
CA PHE A 22 -40.93 -16.28 -28.81
C PHE A 22 -39.76 -17.24 -29.06
N LYS A 23 -39.36 -17.38 -30.30
CA LYS A 23 -38.18 -18.16 -30.73
C LYS A 23 -36.98 -17.21 -30.88
N GLY A 24 -35.78 -17.72 -30.59
CA GLY A 24 -34.52 -16.97 -30.78
C GLY A 24 -34.08 -16.16 -29.56
N ILE A 25 -34.77 -16.29 -28.42
CA ILE A 25 -34.32 -15.70 -27.15
C ILE A 25 -33.62 -16.79 -26.34
N TYR A 26 -32.35 -16.50 -26.00
CA TYR A 26 -31.52 -17.41 -25.23
C TYR A 26 -31.12 -16.75 -23.92
N PHE A 27 -31.22 -17.47 -22.82
CA PHE A 27 -30.78 -17.02 -21.50
C PHE A 27 -29.42 -17.61 -21.22
N ARG A 28 -28.54 -16.76 -20.72
CA ARG A 28 -27.20 -17.16 -20.37
C ARG A 28 -26.89 -16.70 -18.97
N ASN A 29 -26.35 -17.59 -18.14
CA ASN A 29 -25.88 -17.25 -16.82
C ASN A 29 -24.58 -16.42 -16.92
N SER A 30 -24.51 -15.32 -16.18
CA SER A 30 -23.31 -14.52 -16.03
C SER A 30 -23.05 -14.27 -14.57
N PHE A 31 -21.77 -14.01 -14.24
CA PHE A 31 -21.37 -13.69 -12.89
C PHE A 31 -21.13 -12.19 -12.76
N LYS A 32 -21.58 -11.62 -11.67
CA LYS A 32 -21.28 -10.24 -11.28
C LYS A 32 -20.62 -10.23 -9.93
N ARG A 33 -19.49 -9.54 -9.82
CA ARG A 33 -18.83 -9.31 -8.53
C ARG A 33 -19.69 -8.38 -7.69
N ASN A 34 -19.90 -8.72 -6.43
CA ASN A 34 -20.60 -7.92 -5.45
C ASN A 34 -19.65 -7.55 -4.31
N TYR A 35 -19.67 -6.30 -3.89
CA TYR A 35 -18.86 -5.76 -2.79
C TYR A 35 -19.79 -5.38 -1.64
N PRO A 36 -20.04 -6.29 -0.67
CA PRO A 36 -21.08 -6.12 0.33
C PRO A 36 -20.91 -4.91 1.25
N LYS A 37 -19.67 -4.44 1.40
CA LYS A 37 -19.31 -3.29 2.25
C LYS A 37 -19.18 -1.98 1.46
N ASN A 38 -19.65 -1.96 0.20
CA ASN A 38 -19.64 -0.78 -0.68
C ASN A 38 -18.25 -0.12 -0.76
N GLU A 39 -18.07 1.05 -0.18
CA GLU A 39 -16.84 1.84 -0.28
C GLU A 39 -15.70 1.34 0.59
N LEU A 40 -16.00 0.52 1.61
CA LEU A 40 -14.99 0.02 2.54
C LEU A 40 -13.87 -0.70 1.79
N LEU A 41 -12.63 -0.23 1.95
CA LEU A 41 -11.43 -0.80 1.32
C LEU A 41 -11.46 -0.80 -0.23
N ALA A 42 -12.33 -0.02 -0.86
CA ALA A 42 -12.59 -0.06 -2.30
C ALA A 42 -11.32 0.14 -3.16
N ASN A 43 -10.47 1.09 -2.79
CA ASN A 43 -9.24 1.39 -3.53
C ASN A 43 -8.18 0.28 -3.47
N ILE A 44 -8.25 -0.59 -2.46
CA ILE A 44 -7.37 -1.74 -2.29
C ILE A 44 -7.95 -2.97 -2.96
N LEU A 45 -9.22 -3.27 -2.70
CA LEU A 45 -9.91 -4.38 -3.38
C LEU A 45 -9.93 -4.16 -4.89
N GLY A 46 -10.23 -2.94 -5.30
CA GLY A 46 -10.46 -2.64 -6.69
C GLY A 46 -11.83 -3.10 -7.16
N PHE A 47 -11.96 -3.35 -8.46
CA PHE A 47 -13.21 -3.79 -9.04
C PHE A 47 -13.03 -4.58 -10.33
N THR A 48 -14.11 -5.24 -10.74
CA THR A 48 -14.21 -5.97 -12.00
C THR A 48 -15.25 -5.34 -12.92
N ASN A 49 -15.07 -5.43 -14.21
CA ASN A 49 -16.07 -5.13 -15.24
C ASN A 49 -16.58 -6.41 -15.88
N LEU A 50 -17.72 -6.33 -16.50
CA LEU A 50 -18.23 -7.37 -17.36
C LEU A 50 -17.89 -7.01 -18.82
N ASP A 51 -17.00 -7.76 -19.44
CA ASP A 51 -16.71 -7.66 -20.87
C ASP A 51 -17.35 -8.84 -21.58
N ARG A 52 -18.40 -8.56 -22.37
CA ARG A 52 -19.29 -9.53 -23.03
C ARG A 52 -19.88 -10.53 -22.01
N ASP A 53 -19.19 -11.58 -21.65
CA ASP A 53 -19.64 -12.59 -20.66
C ASP A 53 -18.53 -12.97 -19.69
N ARG A 54 -17.46 -12.20 -19.64
CA ARG A 54 -16.32 -12.46 -18.77
C ARG A 54 -16.22 -11.36 -17.72
N VAL A 55 -16.04 -11.76 -16.48
CA VAL A 55 -15.62 -10.86 -15.43
C VAL A 55 -14.14 -10.54 -15.66
N VAL A 56 -13.82 -9.27 -15.84
CA VAL A 56 -12.45 -8.79 -16.08
C VAL A 56 -12.06 -7.87 -14.94
N ALA A 57 -10.99 -8.20 -14.25
CA ALA A 57 -10.48 -7.38 -13.18
C ALA A 57 -9.78 -6.12 -13.72
N VAL A 58 -10.09 -4.96 -13.13
CA VAL A 58 -9.63 -3.65 -13.63
C VAL A 58 -8.47 -3.10 -12.82
N ILE A 59 -8.61 -3.03 -11.50
CA ILE A 59 -7.60 -2.48 -10.57
C ILE A 59 -7.58 -3.26 -9.26
N GLY A 60 -6.63 -2.90 -8.39
CA GLY A 60 -6.53 -3.39 -7.01
C GLY A 60 -6.15 -4.87 -6.91
N LEU A 61 -6.51 -5.48 -5.78
CA LEU A 61 -6.28 -6.91 -5.53
C LEU A 61 -7.02 -7.80 -6.53
N GLU A 62 -8.21 -7.39 -6.97
CA GLU A 62 -8.94 -8.06 -8.07
C GLU A 62 -8.02 -8.23 -9.29
N LYS A 63 -7.31 -7.17 -9.69
CA LYS A 63 -6.40 -7.21 -10.85
C LYS A 63 -5.11 -7.98 -10.57
N PHE A 64 -4.56 -7.84 -9.37
CA PHE A 64 -3.32 -8.51 -9.03
C PHE A 64 -3.49 -10.03 -8.96
N TYR A 65 -4.61 -10.48 -8.37
CA TYR A 65 -4.94 -11.89 -8.18
C TYR A 65 -5.97 -12.42 -9.19
N ASP A 66 -6.18 -11.75 -10.31
CA ASP A 66 -7.18 -12.12 -11.32
C ASP A 66 -7.08 -13.60 -11.70
N ARG A 67 -5.89 -14.09 -11.98
CA ARG A 67 -5.64 -15.49 -12.33
C ARG A 67 -5.99 -16.48 -11.22
N ASN A 68 -5.87 -16.07 -9.98
CA ASN A 68 -6.16 -16.90 -8.81
C ASN A 68 -7.68 -16.92 -8.51
N MET A 69 -8.35 -15.78 -8.69
CA MET A 69 -9.75 -15.59 -8.32
C MET A 69 -10.73 -15.88 -9.47
N THR A 70 -10.23 -16.01 -10.70
CA THR A 70 -11.06 -16.36 -11.84
C THR A 70 -11.42 -17.84 -11.80
N SER A 71 -12.71 -18.15 -11.90
CA SER A 71 -13.20 -19.51 -12.03
C SER A 71 -12.82 -20.10 -13.39
N GLY A 72 -12.41 -21.35 -13.41
CA GLY A 72 -12.26 -22.13 -14.66
C GLY A 72 -13.60 -22.54 -15.22
N LYS A 73 -13.82 -22.29 -16.52
CA LYS A 73 -15.01 -22.81 -17.21
C LYS A 73 -14.82 -24.30 -17.44
N GLY A 74 -15.79 -25.11 -17.01
CA GLY A 74 -15.84 -26.48 -17.44
C GLY A 74 -16.05 -26.56 -18.96
N GLU A 75 -15.27 -27.38 -19.63
CA GLU A 75 -15.42 -27.64 -21.07
C GLU A 75 -15.58 -29.13 -21.31
N THR A 76 -16.64 -29.49 -22.04
CA THR A 76 -16.81 -30.86 -22.53
C THR A 76 -16.65 -30.83 -24.03
N ARG A 77 -15.59 -31.45 -24.53
CA ARG A 77 -15.36 -31.67 -25.96
C ARG A 77 -15.79 -33.11 -26.29
N PHE A 78 -16.59 -33.24 -27.28
CA PHE A 78 -17.03 -34.53 -27.76
C PHE A 78 -17.08 -34.55 -29.28
N GLU A 79 -16.81 -35.70 -29.86
CA GLU A 79 -16.95 -35.92 -31.29
C GLU A 79 -18.41 -35.98 -31.68
N ARG A 80 -18.76 -35.34 -32.78
CA ARG A 80 -20.13 -35.31 -33.30
C ARG A 80 -20.25 -36.12 -34.60
N SER A 81 -21.39 -36.77 -34.79
CA SER A 81 -21.78 -37.31 -36.08
C SER A 81 -22.05 -36.21 -37.11
N ARG A 82 -22.20 -36.56 -38.37
CA ARG A 82 -22.58 -35.62 -39.44
C ARG A 82 -23.88 -34.86 -39.14
N ASP A 83 -24.75 -35.43 -38.35
CA ASP A 83 -26.04 -34.84 -37.94
C ASP A 83 -25.95 -34.05 -36.65
N GLY A 84 -24.71 -33.81 -36.14
CA GLY A 84 -24.45 -32.97 -34.94
C GLY A 84 -24.69 -33.67 -33.60
N LEU A 85 -25.02 -34.97 -33.59
CA LEU A 85 -25.22 -35.73 -32.35
C LEU A 85 -23.89 -36.22 -31.77
N PRO A 86 -23.73 -36.26 -30.43
CA PRO A 86 -22.54 -36.84 -29.80
C PRO A 86 -22.37 -38.31 -30.21
N LEU A 87 -21.15 -38.69 -30.60
CA LEU A 87 -20.83 -40.09 -30.90
C LEU A 87 -20.72 -40.88 -29.59
N ALA A 88 -21.44 -42.00 -29.48
CA ALA A 88 -21.46 -42.82 -28.27
C ALA A 88 -20.09 -43.42 -27.90
N PHE A 89 -19.20 -43.57 -28.89
CA PHE A 89 -17.84 -44.13 -28.73
C PHE A 89 -16.73 -43.14 -29.12
N GLY A 90 -17.06 -41.84 -29.24
CA GLY A 90 -16.08 -40.77 -29.52
C GLY A 90 -15.27 -40.42 -28.30
N ASN A 91 -14.10 -39.80 -28.53
CA ASN A 91 -13.29 -39.25 -27.45
C ASN A 91 -14.04 -38.11 -26.74
N ILE A 92 -14.28 -38.26 -25.44
CA ILE A 92 -14.88 -37.24 -24.60
C ILE A 92 -13.76 -36.69 -23.69
N SER A 93 -13.38 -35.42 -23.88
CA SER A 93 -12.55 -34.70 -22.96
C SER A 93 -13.41 -33.75 -22.12
N ARG A 94 -13.38 -33.92 -20.81
CA ARG A 94 -14.13 -33.09 -19.87
C ARG A 94 -13.17 -32.40 -18.92
N GLU A 95 -13.11 -31.08 -19.00
CA GLU A 95 -12.52 -30.23 -17.94
C GLU A 95 -13.65 -29.83 -16.99
N GLU A 96 -13.48 -30.11 -15.71
CA GLU A 96 -14.45 -29.69 -14.70
C GLU A 96 -14.35 -28.19 -14.46
N ALA A 97 -15.51 -27.56 -14.27
CA ALA A 97 -15.53 -26.17 -13.78
C ALA A 97 -14.97 -26.12 -12.36
N HIS A 98 -14.14 -25.14 -12.08
CA HIS A 98 -13.64 -24.91 -10.73
C HIS A 98 -13.86 -23.48 -10.30
N ASP A 99 -14.12 -23.27 -9.02
CA ASP A 99 -14.23 -21.96 -8.43
C ASP A 99 -12.86 -21.29 -8.32
N GLY A 100 -12.85 -19.96 -8.32
CA GLY A 100 -11.66 -19.19 -8.02
C GLY A 100 -11.24 -19.35 -6.55
N LEU A 101 -9.98 -19.05 -6.25
CA LEU A 101 -9.44 -19.14 -4.91
C LEU A 101 -9.97 -18.02 -4.00
N ASN A 102 -10.10 -18.30 -2.72
CA ASN A 102 -10.42 -17.31 -1.68
C ASN A 102 -9.16 -16.61 -1.23
N LEU A 103 -9.20 -15.27 -1.14
CA LEU A 103 -8.13 -14.45 -0.55
C LEU A 103 -8.56 -13.99 0.84
N TYR A 104 -7.71 -14.26 1.83
CA TYR A 104 -7.87 -13.75 3.19
C TYR A 104 -6.87 -12.64 3.42
N LEU A 105 -7.38 -11.44 3.75
CA LEU A 105 -6.56 -10.26 3.92
C LEU A 105 -6.02 -10.16 5.35
N THR A 106 -4.95 -9.37 5.52
CA THR A 106 -4.41 -8.98 6.83
C THR A 106 -5.24 -7.88 7.50
N ILE A 107 -6.18 -7.30 6.77
CA ILE A 107 -7.04 -6.20 7.19
C ILE A 107 -7.95 -6.65 8.35
N ARG A 108 -8.03 -5.80 9.38
CA ARG A 108 -8.97 -5.94 10.50
C ARG A 108 -10.15 -5.01 10.29
N GLU A 109 -11.31 -5.57 9.94
CA GLU A 109 -12.51 -4.80 9.56
C GLU A 109 -12.89 -3.71 10.57
N PRO A 110 -12.90 -3.93 11.90
CA PRO A 110 -13.23 -2.85 12.83
C PRO A 110 -12.27 -1.66 12.77
N LEU A 111 -10.96 -1.93 12.64
CA LEU A 111 -9.95 -0.88 12.49
C LEU A 111 -10.04 -0.17 11.14
N GLN A 112 -10.36 -0.92 10.09
CA GLN A 112 -10.60 -0.36 8.76
C GLN A 112 -11.78 0.61 8.77
N ALA A 113 -12.89 0.24 9.39
CA ALA A 113 -14.08 1.09 9.47
C ALA A 113 -13.79 2.39 10.25
N ILE A 114 -13.13 2.30 11.39
CA ILE A 114 -12.71 3.47 12.17
C ILE A 114 -11.77 4.38 11.34
N LEU A 115 -10.78 3.78 10.66
CA LEU A 115 -9.82 4.55 9.88
C LEU A 115 -10.50 5.34 8.75
N GLU A 116 -11.47 4.74 8.08
CA GLU A 116 -12.23 5.40 7.01
C GLU A 116 -13.13 6.51 7.54
N GLU A 117 -13.80 6.29 8.67
CA GLU A 117 -14.62 7.31 9.34
C GLU A 117 -13.79 8.53 9.75
N GLU A 118 -12.61 8.31 10.35
CA GLU A 118 -11.71 9.41 10.74
C GLU A 118 -11.14 10.17 9.52
N LEU A 119 -10.90 9.47 8.40
CA LEU A 119 -10.52 10.12 7.16
C LEU A 119 -11.66 10.99 6.60
N ASP A 120 -12.91 10.56 6.69
CA ASP A 120 -14.06 11.35 6.26
C ASP A 120 -14.20 12.63 7.10
N LYS A 121 -14.07 12.53 8.42
CA LYS A 121 -14.03 13.68 9.33
C LYS A 121 -12.91 14.64 8.97
N LEU A 122 -11.71 14.12 8.67
CA LEU A 122 -10.57 14.93 8.23
C LEU A 122 -10.86 15.68 6.93
N MET A 123 -11.50 15.01 5.95
CA MET A 123 -11.89 15.62 4.68
C MET A 123 -12.91 16.75 4.87
N GLU A 124 -13.86 16.59 5.77
CA GLU A 124 -14.88 17.61 6.08
C GLU A 124 -14.27 18.84 6.75
N VAL A 125 -13.40 18.62 7.74
CA VAL A 125 -12.82 19.71 8.56
C VAL A 125 -11.74 20.47 7.78
N ASN A 126 -10.79 19.75 7.17
CA ASN A 126 -9.59 20.36 6.57
C ASN A 126 -9.74 20.60 5.07
N LYS A 127 -10.71 19.98 4.40
CA LYS A 127 -10.98 20.06 2.95
C LYS A 127 -9.73 19.89 2.07
N PRO A 128 -8.87 18.90 2.32
CA PRO A 128 -7.72 18.65 1.47
C PRO A 128 -8.17 18.08 0.12
N THR A 129 -7.31 18.15 -0.88
CA THR A 129 -7.57 17.54 -2.20
C THR A 129 -7.50 16.01 -2.16
N ALA A 130 -6.71 15.46 -1.24
CA ALA A 130 -6.60 14.03 -0.98
C ALA A 130 -6.10 13.78 0.44
N ALA A 131 -6.50 12.64 1.01
CA ALA A 131 -6.00 12.14 2.29
C ALA A 131 -5.83 10.62 2.24
N TYR A 132 -4.88 10.09 3.00
CA TYR A 132 -4.69 8.66 3.16
C TYR A 132 -4.08 8.34 4.51
N ALA A 133 -4.41 7.14 5.00
CA ALA A 133 -3.86 6.60 6.23
C ALA A 133 -3.56 5.11 6.07
N ILE A 134 -2.48 4.66 6.71
CA ILE A 134 -2.05 3.26 6.71
C ILE A 134 -1.71 2.88 8.15
N MET A 135 -2.25 1.77 8.60
CA MET A 135 -1.92 1.14 9.88
C MET A 135 -1.25 -0.21 9.60
N ALA A 136 -0.04 -0.42 10.11
CA ALA A 136 0.70 -1.65 9.88
C ALA A 136 1.29 -2.20 11.18
N ASP A 137 1.40 -3.53 11.28
CA ASP A 137 2.16 -4.21 12.33
C ASP A 137 3.65 -4.15 11.96
N PRO A 138 4.50 -3.52 12.79
CA PRO A 138 5.91 -3.37 12.48
C PRO A 138 6.69 -4.68 12.49
N TYR A 139 6.21 -5.73 13.17
CA TYR A 139 6.91 -7.00 13.31
C TYR A 139 6.62 -7.96 12.17
N THR A 140 5.41 -7.92 11.62
CA THR A 140 4.98 -8.82 10.53
C THR A 140 4.94 -8.14 9.17
N GLY A 141 4.82 -6.81 9.15
CA GLY A 141 4.57 -6.02 7.94
C GLY A 141 3.11 -6.09 7.47
N ASP A 142 2.21 -6.67 8.26
CA ASP A 142 0.80 -6.76 7.93
C ASP A 142 0.17 -5.37 7.93
N ILE A 143 -0.41 -4.99 6.80
CA ILE A 143 -1.27 -3.82 6.74
C ILE A 143 -2.62 -4.22 7.35
N ILE A 144 -2.93 -3.67 8.53
CA ILE A 144 -4.12 -4.01 9.31
C ILE A 144 -5.30 -3.09 9.05
N ALA A 145 -5.04 -1.88 8.55
CA ALA A 145 -6.05 -0.98 8.01
C ALA A 145 -5.38 -0.01 7.01
N VAL A 146 -6.10 0.36 5.96
CA VAL A 146 -5.59 1.27 4.93
C VAL A 146 -6.72 1.94 4.19
N ALA A 147 -6.73 3.27 4.15
CA ALA A 147 -7.77 4.05 3.52
C ALA A 147 -7.20 5.27 2.80
N GLN A 148 -7.93 5.73 1.78
CA GLN A 148 -7.64 6.98 1.08
C GLN A 148 -8.92 7.74 0.73
N ARG A 149 -8.77 9.03 0.47
CA ARG A 149 -9.82 9.88 -0.12
C ARG A 149 -9.24 10.67 -1.30
N PRO A 150 -10.02 10.88 -2.38
CA PRO A 150 -11.37 10.35 -2.59
C PRO A 150 -11.40 8.83 -2.76
N THR A 151 -12.58 8.25 -2.48
CA THR A 151 -12.89 6.83 -2.70
C THR A 151 -14.09 6.66 -3.62
N PHE A 152 -14.54 5.43 -3.85
CA PHE A 152 -15.66 5.12 -4.73
C PHE A 152 -16.41 3.87 -4.25
N ASN A 153 -17.67 3.73 -4.70
CA ASN A 153 -18.42 2.48 -4.48
C ASN A 153 -18.18 1.52 -5.67
N PRO A 154 -17.52 0.37 -5.45
CA PRO A 154 -17.22 -0.56 -6.52
C PRO A 154 -18.44 -1.28 -7.11
N ASN A 155 -19.63 -1.16 -6.52
CA ASN A 155 -20.89 -1.68 -7.07
C ASN A 155 -21.54 -0.70 -8.07
N ILE A 156 -21.23 0.61 -8.00
CA ILE A 156 -21.79 1.66 -8.85
C ILE A 156 -20.78 1.98 -9.95
N ARG A 157 -21.17 1.74 -11.22
CA ARG A 157 -20.27 1.95 -12.38
C ARG A 157 -20.56 3.24 -13.15
N GLU A 158 -21.72 3.81 -12.94
CA GLU A 158 -22.15 5.03 -13.63
C GLU A 158 -21.42 6.24 -13.08
N ASN A 159 -20.89 7.08 -13.96
CA ASN A 159 -20.23 8.35 -13.61
C ASN A 159 -19.06 8.25 -12.62
N MET A 160 -18.34 7.14 -12.60
CA MET A 160 -17.17 6.97 -11.73
C MET A 160 -16.09 8.00 -12.08
N ASN A 161 -15.69 8.77 -11.08
CA ASN A 161 -14.56 9.69 -11.20
C ASN A 161 -13.24 8.91 -11.30
N PRO A 162 -12.47 9.00 -12.41
CA PRO A 162 -11.19 8.30 -12.56
C PRO A 162 -10.17 8.65 -11.47
N GLN A 163 -10.26 9.83 -10.87
CA GLN A 163 -9.37 10.23 -9.78
C GLN A 163 -9.68 9.52 -8.45
N ALA A 164 -10.90 9.00 -8.29
CA ALA A 164 -11.31 8.28 -7.09
C ALA A 164 -10.79 6.83 -7.05
N TRP A 165 -10.60 6.19 -8.21
CA TRP A 165 -10.10 4.80 -8.29
C TRP A 165 -8.59 4.67 -8.43
N ARG A 166 -7.89 5.78 -8.69
CA ARG A 166 -6.42 5.80 -8.63
C ARG A 166 -5.95 5.40 -7.23
N ASN A 167 -5.04 4.41 -7.15
CA ASN A 167 -4.50 3.97 -5.87
C ASN A 167 -3.37 4.92 -5.42
N ARG A 168 -3.76 6.02 -4.77
CA ARG A 168 -2.82 7.05 -4.31
C ARG A 168 -1.79 6.53 -3.34
N ILE A 169 -2.14 5.54 -2.53
CA ILE A 169 -1.25 4.92 -1.53
C ILE A 169 -0.05 4.25 -2.20
N ALA A 170 -0.27 3.64 -3.38
CA ALA A 170 0.78 2.98 -4.14
C ALA A 170 1.45 3.90 -5.20
N GLU A 171 0.74 4.94 -5.66
CA GLU A 171 1.16 5.73 -6.82
C GLU A 171 1.65 7.13 -6.47
N ASP A 172 1.07 7.79 -5.45
CA ASP A 172 1.46 9.15 -5.09
C ASP A 172 2.85 9.16 -4.44
N ILE A 173 3.58 10.23 -4.75
CA ILE A 173 4.88 10.54 -4.14
C ILE A 173 4.89 11.99 -3.68
N PHE A 174 5.50 12.24 -2.56
CA PHE A 174 5.67 13.58 -2.01
C PHE A 174 6.97 13.67 -1.20
N GLU A 175 7.42 14.89 -0.95
CA GLU A 175 8.55 15.14 -0.06
C GLU A 175 8.13 14.83 1.38
N PRO A 176 8.75 13.84 2.06
CA PRO A 176 8.33 13.42 3.39
C PRO A 176 8.44 14.52 4.45
N GLY A 177 9.36 15.47 4.26
CA GLY A 177 9.61 16.50 5.24
C GLY A 177 10.19 15.94 6.54
N SER A 178 9.81 16.51 7.67
CA SER A 178 10.40 16.23 8.98
C SER A 178 10.32 14.79 9.45
N ILE A 179 9.44 13.97 8.90
CA ILE A 179 9.39 12.52 9.20
C ILE A 179 10.64 11.77 8.72
N MET A 180 11.50 12.38 7.91
CA MET A 180 12.79 11.79 7.54
C MET A 180 13.88 11.93 8.60
N LYS A 181 13.75 12.89 9.53
CA LYS A 181 14.78 13.19 10.53
C LYS A 181 15.11 11.99 11.43
N PRO A 182 14.12 11.26 11.98
CA PRO A 182 14.41 10.05 12.76
C PRO A 182 15.19 9.00 11.99
N ILE A 183 14.96 8.87 10.68
CA ILE A 183 15.67 7.92 9.82
C ILE A 183 17.16 8.31 9.68
N ALA A 184 17.42 9.58 9.40
CA ALA A 184 18.78 10.08 9.25
C ALA A 184 19.56 10.01 10.59
N VAL A 185 18.90 10.39 11.69
CA VAL A 185 19.51 10.36 13.03
C VAL A 185 19.76 8.93 13.50
N ALA A 186 18.83 7.99 13.24
CA ALA A 186 19.04 6.57 13.52
C ALA A 186 20.31 6.04 12.82
N GLY A 187 20.51 6.40 11.55
CA GLY A 187 21.74 6.03 10.82
C GLY A 187 23.01 6.64 11.43
N ALA A 188 22.95 7.90 11.86
CA ALA A 188 24.11 8.56 12.47
C ALA A 188 24.48 7.95 13.84
N ILE A 189 23.49 7.58 14.65
CA ILE A 189 23.70 6.87 15.94
C ILE A 189 24.22 5.46 15.67
N ASP A 190 23.67 4.75 14.69
CA ASP A 190 24.10 3.39 14.35
C ASP A 190 25.56 3.32 13.93
N LEU A 191 26.03 4.36 13.25
CA LEU A 191 27.44 4.51 12.84
C LEU A 191 28.36 5.01 13.96
N GLY A 192 27.80 5.36 15.13
CA GLY A 192 28.56 5.94 16.25
C GLY A 192 29.08 7.36 15.98
N VAL A 193 28.53 8.03 14.96
CA VAL A 193 28.91 9.40 14.61
C VAL A 193 28.42 10.41 15.66
N VAL A 194 27.24 10.13 16.24
CA VAL A 194 26.65 10.92 17.31
C VAL A 194 26.03 10.03 18.38
N THR A 195 25.84 10.60 19.57
CA THR A 195 25.01 10.04 20.66
C THR A 195 23.80 10.94 20.90
N PRO A 196 22.78 10.51 21.66
CA PRO A 196 21.65 11.38 22.02
C PRO A 196 22.06 12.70 22.69
N GLU A 197 23.20 12.71 23.40
CA GLU A 197 23.75 13.85 24.15
C GLU A 197 24.65 14.74 23.32
N THR A 198 25.10 14.30 22.14
CA THR A 198 25.93 15.10 21.24
C THR A 198 25.23 16.43 20.93
N ARG A 199 25.95 17.53 21.01
CA ARG A 199 25.36 18.88 20.87
C ARG A 199 25.74 19.54 19.57
N PHE A 200 24.78 20.29 19.00
CA PHE A 200 24.93 21.08 17.78
C PHE A 200 24.35 22.47 18.00
N ASP A 201 25.10 23.50 17.57
CA ASP A 201 24.55 24.83 17.47
C ASP A 201 23.61 24.94 16.29
N CYS A 202 22.34 25.26 16.54
CA CYS A 202 21.29 25.44 15.52
C CYS A 202 21.21 26.90 15.03
N GLU A 203 22.27 27.70 15.23
CA GLU A 203 22.50 29.04 14.61
C GLU A 203 21.31 29.99 14.80
N ARG A 204 20.68 29.94 15.96
CA ARG A 204 19.47 30.71 16.27
C ARG A 204 18.38 30.56 15.17
N GLY A 205 18.28 29.38 14.54
CA GLY A 205 17.28 29.06 13.54
C GLY A 205 17.57 29.60 12.12
N ARG A 206 18.79 30.08 11.84
CA ARG A 206 19.15 30.63 10.52
C ARG A 206 20.59 30.28 10.15
N TRP A 207 20.77 29.40 9.19
CA TRP A 207 22.10 28.94 8.79
C TRP A 207 22.28 28.96 7.27
N PHE A 208 23.39 29.58 6.83
CA PHE A 208 23.79 29.59 5.43
C PHE A 208 24.69 28.40 5.11
N TYR A 209 24.28 27.58 4.15
CA TYR A 209 25.07 26.46 3.66
C TYR A 209 24.93 26.33 2.14
N GLY A 210 26.05 26.18 1.42
CA GLY A 210 26.07 26.03 -0.03
C GLY A 210 25.39 27.17 -0.79
N GLY A 211 25.44 28.39 -0.26
CA GLY A 211 24.83 29.58 -0.85
C GLY A 211 23.31 29.70 -0.66
N LYS A 212 22.71 28.84 0.17
CA LYS A 212 21.27 28.87 0.50
C LYS A 212 21.04 28.94 2.00
N LEU A 213 20.00 29.67 2.38
CA LEU A 213 19.56 29.80 3.76
C LEU A 213 18.70 28.57 4.13
N LEU A 214 19.10 27.85 5.19
CA LEU A 214 18.28 26.87 5.89
C LEU A 214 17.70 27.52 7.14
N ARG A 215 16.41 27.24 7.42
CA ARG A 215 15.71 27.79 8.57
C ARG A 215 15.08 26.70 9.40
N ASP A 216 15.09 26.90 10.72
CA ASP A 216 14.21 26.22 11.66
C ASP A 216 12.89 26.99 11.81
N SER A 217 11.87 26.33 12.34
CA SER A 217 10.56 26.96 12.63
C SER A 217 10.65 28.03 13.70
N HIS A 218 11.56 27.85 14.67
CA HIS A 218 11.80 28.75 15.77
C HIS A 218 13.30 28.99 15.96
N PRO A 219 13.71 30.13 16.56
CA PRO A 219 15.10 30.38 16.93
C PRO A 219 15.56 29.38 17.98
N MET A 220 16.55 28.53 17.64
CA MET A 220 17.13 27.54 18.53
C MET A 220 18.65 27.72 18.56
N GLY A 221 19.24 27.60 19.74
CA GLY A 221 20.70 27.68 19.95
C GLY A 221 21.36 26.31 19.97
N LEU A 222 22.08 26.01 21.04
CA LEU A 222 22.78 24.76 21.25
C LEU A 222 21.79 23.68 21.70
N LEU A 223 21.61 22.65 20.89
CA LEU A 223 20.71 21.52 21.15
C LEU A 223 21.48 20.20 21.16
N THR A 224 21.03 19.25 21.99
CA THR A 224 21.41 17.85 21.91
C THR A 224 20.73 17.18 20.71
N VAL A 225 21.20 16.01 20.27
CA VAL A 225 20.55 15.22 19.21
C VAL A 225 19.12 14.85 19.63
N SER A 226 18.87 14.56 20.90
CA SER A 226 17.52 14.33 21.42
C SER A 226 16.62 15.54 21.23
N GLU A 227 17.06 16.73 21.63
CA GLU A 227 16.33 17.98 21.48
C GLU A 227 16.15 18.38 20.00
N ILE A 228 17.10 18.02 19.10
CA ILE A 228 16.98 18.23 17.65
C ILE A 228 15.79 17.44 17.11
N ILE A 229 15.59 16.20 17.55
CA ILE A 229 14.42 15.39 17.16
C ILE A 229 13.16 15.96 17.81
N GLN A 230 13.16 16.22 19.10
CA GLN A 230 12.03 16.76 19.86
C GLN A 230 11.47 18.06 19.25
N HIS A 231 12.37 19.02 18.98
CA HIS A 231 11.99 20.31 18.40
C HIS A 231 11.99 20.33 16.87
N SER A 232 12.29 19.21 16.25
CA SER A 232 12.31 19.08 14.79
C SER A 232 13.24 20.08 14.09
N SER A 233 14.47 20.31 14.61
CA SER A 233 15.42 21.24 14.02
C SER A 233 15.93 20.76 12.65
N ASN A 234 15.74 21.58 11.62
CA ASN A 234 16.27 21.34 10.28
C ASN A 234 17.80 21.50 10.27
N ILE A 235 18.29 22.54 10.95
CA ILE A 235 19.71 22.89 10.99
C ILE A 235 20.50 21.84 11.75
N GLY A 236 20.02 21.43 12.93
CA GLY A 236 20.64 20.37 13.71
C GLY A 236 20.74 19.06 12.93
N THR A 237 19.63 18.65 12.30
CA THR A 237 19.60 17.41 11.49
C THR A 237 20.53 17.50 10.26
N ALA A 238 20.60 18.67 9.60
CA ALA A 238 21.50 18.87 8.47
C ALA A 238 22.99 18.79 8.91
N LYS A 239 23.35 19.36 10.08
CA LYS A 239 24.69 19.26 10.65
C LYS A 239 25.08 17.84 11.04
N ILE A 240 24.14 17.07 11.61
CA ILE A 240 24.32 15.62 11.87
C ILE A 240 24.63 14.88 10.57
N ALA A 241 23.87 15.13 9.52
CA ALA A 241 24.09 14.48 8.22
C ALA A 241 25.41 14.86 7.55
N LEU A 242 25.86 16.12 7.72
CA LEU A 242 27.20 16.52 7.25
C LEU A 242 28.30 15.76 7.98
N MET A 243 28.17 15.59 9.29
CA MET A 243 29.12 14.81 10.09
C MET A 243 29.11 13.32 9.70
N MET A 244 27.92 12.78 9.36
CA MET A 244 27.74 11.41 8.85
C MET A 244 28.36 11.20 7.47
N GLY A 245 28.24 12.18 6.59
CA GLY A 245 28.73 12.12 5.22
C GLY A 245 27.70 11.56 4.21
N ALA A 246 27.81 12.00 2.96
CA ALA A 246 26.82 11.74 1.92
C ALA A 246 26.67 10.24 1.57
N ARG A 247 27.77 9.48 1.57
CA ARG A 247 27.73 8.02 1.28
C ARG A 247 26.96 7.26 2.35
N GLN A 248 27.20 7.58 3.60
CA GLN A 248 26.55 6.94 4.74
C GLN A 248 25.07 7.31 4.79
N LEU A 249 24.72 8.57 4.52
CA LEU A 249 23.33 9.01 4.42
C LEU A 249 22.58 8.28 3.29
N ASP A 250 23.16 8.19 2.06
CA ASP A 250 22.54 7.43 0.96
C ASP A 250 22.36 5.94 1.33
N SER A 251 23.39 5.34 1.94
CA SER A 251 23.30 3.95 2.41
C SER A 251 22.18 3.75 3.43
N THR A 252 22.04 4.67 4.39
CA THR A 252 20.96 4.66 5.39
C THR A 252 19.58 4.76 4.72
N LEU A 253 19.37 5.73 3.84
CA LEU A 253 18.10 5.89 3.13
C LEU A 253 17.72 4.61 2.37
N ARG A 254 18.69 3.98 1.69
CA ARG A 254 18.48 2.73 0.96
C ARG A 254 18.18 1.55 1.89
N ALA A 255 18.84 1.47 3.03
CA ALA A 255 18.60 0.42 4.03
C ALA A 255 17.18 0.50 4.62
N PHE A 256 16.64 1.71 4.79
CA PHE A 256 15.25 1.93 5.19
C PHE A 256 14.23 1.75 4.05
N GLY A 257 14.69 1.44 2.83
CA GLY A 257 13.84 1.07 1.69
C GLY A 257 13.45 2.21 0.76
N TYR A 258 13.97 3.42 0.95
CA TYR A 258 13.69 4.54 0.05
C TYR A 258 14.32 4.33 -1.35
N GLY A 259 13.59 4.73 -2.39
CA GLY A 259 14.00 4.55 -3.77
C GLY A 259 13.79 3.13 -4.33
N LYS A 260 13.04 2.27 -3.62
CA LYS A 260 12.66 0.92 -4.06
C LYS A 260 11.18 0.67 -3.79
N LYS A 261 10.51 -0.10 -4.67
CA LYS A 261 9.16 -0.58 -4.44
C LYS A 261 9.09 -1.43 -3.18
N THR A 262 7.96 -1.42 -2.49
CA THR A 262 7.76 -2.23 -1.29
C THR A 262 7.41 -3.68 -1.62
N GLY A 263 6.88 -3.91 -2.83
CA GLY A 263 6.46 -5.23 -3.30
C GLY A 263 5.05 -5.63 -2.84
N VAL A 264 4.29 -4.71 -2.26
CA VAL A 264 2.88 -4.95 -1.93
C VAL A 264 2.09 -5.34 -3.19
N PRO A 265 1.07 -6.21 -3.09
CA PRO A 265 0.31 -6.69 -4.24
C PRO A 265 -0.68 -5.64 -4.81
N LEU A 266 -0.16 -4.45 -5.08
CA LEU A 266 -0.89 -3.33 -5.69
C LEU A 266 -0.10 -2.81 -6.90
N LYS A 267 -0.79 -2.64 -8.03
CA LYS A 267 -0.19 -2.15 -9.27
C LYS A 267 -1.06 -1.07 -9.89
N PRO A 268 -0.42 0.00 -10.42
CA PRO A 268 1.02 0.28 -10.40
C PRO A 268 1.52 0.66 -8.99
N GLU A 269 2.79 0.36 -8.68
CA GLU A 269 3.47 0.82 -7.48
C GLU A 269 4.68 1.67 -7.89
N THR A 270 4.86 2.85 -7.27
CA THR A 270 6.01 3.71 -7.48
C THR A 270 7.21 3.32 -6.61
N ALA A 271 8.41 3.60 -7.10
CA ALA A 271 9.65 3.46 -6.33
C ALA A 271 10.05 4.75 -5.59
N GLY A 272 9.25 5.82 -5.72
CA GLY A 272 9.66 7.14 -5.23
C GLY A 272 10.87 7.69 -6.00
N ILE A 273 11.43 8.78 -5.51
CA ILE A 273 12.59 9.44 -6.13
C ILE A 273 13.66 9.67 -5.07
N VAL A 274 14.75 8.92 -5.17
CA VAL A 274 15.99 9.17 -4.43
C VAL A 274 17.11 9.16 -5.44
N ARG A 275 17.66 10.34 -5.75
CA ARG A 275 18.75 10.48 -6.73
C ARG A 275 19.94 9.61 -6.34
N PRO A 276 20.63 8.96 -7.30
CA PRO A 276 21.86 8.23 -7.00
C PRO A 276 22.96 9.20 -6.51
N LEU A 277 23.85 8.72 -5.64
CA LEU A 277 24.86 9.53 -4.95
C LEU A 277 25.69 10.40 -5.89
N HIS A 278 26.06 9.91 -7.07
CA HIS A 278 26.86 10.68 -8.04
C HIS A 278 26.11 11.89 -8.65
N ARG A 279 24.81 12.00 -8.43
CA ARG A 279 23.98 13.14 -8.86
C ARG A 279 23.59 14.06 -7.70
N TRP A 280 24.18 13.85 -6.51
CA TRP A 280 23.97 14.76 -5.40
C TRP A 280 24.77 16.05 -5.61
N ASP A 281 24.11 17.16 -5.32
CA ASP A 281 24.75 18.47 -5.26
C ASP A 281 25.16 18.82 -3.82
N LYS A 282 25.77 19.98 -3.63
CA LYS A 282 26.20 20.46 -2.31
C LYS A 282 25.05 20.57 -1.31
N LEU A 283 23.80 20.75 -1.76
CA LEU A 283 22.64 20.92 -0.91
C LEU A 283 21.98 19.58 -0.55
N SER A 284 22.15 18.55 -1.35
CA SER A 284 21.48 17.25 -1.17
C SER A 284 21.72 16.68 0.21
N ILE A 285 22.95 16.75 0.72
CA ILE A 285 23.31 16.22 2.05
C ILE A 285 22.61 16.95 3.22
N THR A 286 22.20 18.21 3.04
CA THR A 286 21.48 18.98 4.05
C THR A 286 19.98 18.96 3.86
N ARG A 287 19.48 18.59 2.68
CA ARG A 287 18.05 18.58 2.35
C ARG A 287 17.41 17.21 2.49
N PHE A 288 18.09 16.16 2.08
CA PHE A 288 17.54 14.80 2.15
C PHE A 288 17.23 14.34 3.58
N PRO A 289 18.08 14.62 4.60
CA PRO A 289 17.80 14.19 5.98
C PRO A 289 16.60 14.90 6.60
N ILE A 290 16.17 16.02 6.03
CA ILE A 290 14.95 16.75 6.43
C ILE A 290 13.78 16.49 5.48
N GLY A 291 13.91 15.50 4.59
CA GLY A 291 12.87 15.05 3.68
C GLY A 291 12.56 15.99 2.52
N GLN A 292 13.51 16.84 2.11
CA GLN A 292 13.41 17.69 0.93
C GLN A 292 14.33 17.20 -0.19
N GLY A 293 13.92 17.34 -1.46
CA GLY A 293 14.68 16.89 -2.62
C GLY A 293 14.67 15.38 -2.85
N ILE A 294 13.92 14.64 -2.06
CA ILE A 294 13.53 13.24 -2.28
C ILE A 294 12.01 13.15 -2.32
N ALA A 295 11.47 12.12 -2.98
CA ALA A 295 10.04 11.85 -2.93
C ALA A 295 9.79 10.38 -2.59
N ALA A 296 8.88 10.16 -1.65
CA ALA A 296 8.53 8.83 -1.16
C ALA A 296 7.03 8.58 -1.26
N SER A 297 6.66 7.31 -1.45
CA SER A 297 5.26 6.90 -1.37
C SER A 297 4.83 6.68 0.09
N PRO A 298 3.51 6.74 0.38
CA PRO A 298 2.97 6.36 1.69
C PRO A 298 3.43 4.97 2.14
N LEU A 299 3.52 4.01 1.23
CA LEU A 299 4.00 2.66 1.52
C LEU A 299 5.49 2.62 1.94
N GLN A 300 6.34 3.40 1.29
CA GLN A 300 7.75 3.49 1.69
C GLN A 300 7.90 4.13 3.07
N ILE A 301 7.10 5.14 3.37
CA ILE A 301 7.11 5.82 4.67
C ILE A 301 6.69 4.85 5.77
N VAL A 302 5.54 4.18 5.65
CA VAL A 302 5.09 3.24 6.68
C VAL A 302 6.08 2.09 6.86
N ARG A 303 6.66 1.56 5.77
CA ARG A 303 7.69 0.52 5.85
C ARG A 303 8.93 1.00 6.60
N SER A 304 9.40 2.21 6.34
CA SER A 304 10.57 2.75 7.04
C SER A 304 10.33 2.93 8.55
N TYR A 305 9.11 3.31 8.93
CA TYR A 305 8.71 3.39 10.33
C TYR A 305 8.51 2.02 10.97
N CYS A 306 8.06 1.01 10.24
CA CYS A 306 8.08 -0.39 10.72
C CYS A 306 9.51 -0.83 11.06
N ILE A 307 10.49 -0.54 10.20
CA ILE A 307 11.91 -0.86 10.42
C ILE A 307 12.43 -0.12 11.68
N LEU A 308 12.07 1.14 11.83
CA LEU A 308 12.48 1.95 12.98
C LEU A 308 11.89 1.39 14.28
N ALA A 309 10.61 1.00 14.27
CA ALA A 309 9.87 0.53 15.45
C ALA A 309 10.21 -0.90 15.88
N ASN A 310 10.69 -1.77 14.98
CA ASN A 310 10.89 -3.19 15.25
C ASN A 310 12.35 -3.61 15.54
N GLY A 311 13.23 -2.66 15.80
CA GLY A 311 14.65 -2.94 16.06
C GLY A 311 15.52 -2.96 14.79
N GLY A 312 15.11 -2.27 13.74
CA GLY A 312 15.88 -2.15 12.50
C GLY A 312 15.72 -3.33 11.54
N HIS A 313 14.69 -4.14 11.68
CA HIS A 313 14.47 -5.30 10.82
C HIS A 313 13.59 -4.93 9.61
N PRO A 314 14.11 -4.97 8.38
CA PRO A 314 13.27 -4.79 7.20
C PRO A 314 12.19 -5.88 7.12
N VAL A 315 10.95 -5.46 6.92
CA VAL A 315 9.78 -6.32 6.70
C VAL A 315 9.19 -6.05 5.33
N ASN A 316 8.60 -7.08 4.74
CA ASN A 316 7.78 -6.91 3.54
C ASN A 316 6.36 -6.56 3.97
N LEU A 317 5.80 -5.50 3.37
CA LEU A 317 4.41 -5.14 3.61
C LEU A 317 3.49 -6.21 3.00
N ARG A 318 2.45 -6.63 3.73
CA ARG A 318 1.52 -7.66 3.33
C ARG A 318 0.09 -7.14 3.40
N LEU A 319 -0.73 -7.53 2.43
CA LEU A 319 -2.18 -7.31 2.39
C LEU A 319 -2.95 -8.63 2.39
N VAL A 320 -2.29 -9.73 2.01
CA VAL A 320 -2.89 -11.07 1.97
C VAL A 320 -2.20 -11.94 3.00
N ASP A 321 -2.99 -12.56 3.87
CA ASP A 321 -2.52 -13.52 4.87
C ASP A 321 -2.38 -14.90 4.26
N ARG A 322 -3.42 -15.37 3.54
CA ARG A 322 -3.46 -16.68 2.92
C ARG A 322 -4.38 -16.74 1.71
N ILE A 323 -4.17 -17.75 0.91
CA ILE A 323 -4.99 -18.12 -0.25
C ILE A 323 -5.53 -19.52 0.00
N GLU A 324 -6.82 -19.75 -0.23
CA GLU A 324 -7.49 -21.00 0.00
C GLU A 324 -8.20 -21.48 -1.27
N ASN A 325 -8.03 -22.74 -1.60
CA ASN A 325 -8.83 -23.39 -2.64
C ASN A 325 -10.12 -23.93 -2.00
N PRO A 326 -11.30 -23.37 -2.32
CA PRO A 326 -12.57 -23.77 -1.68
C PRO A 326 -13.00 -25.20 -2.03
N ALA A 327 -12.57 -25.75 -3.17
CA ALA A 327 -12.93 -27.11 -3.58
C ALA A 327 -12.12 -28.18 -2.86
N THR A 328 -10.86 -27.90 -2.51
CA THR A 328 -9.96 -28.88 -1.88
C THR A 328 -9.66 -28.59 -0.41
N GLY A 329 -10.00 -27.41 0.09
CA GLY A 329 -9.62 -26.91 1.42
C GLY A 329 -8.11 -26.64 1.57
N LYS A 330 -7.34 -26.71 0.47
CA LYS A 330 -5.89 -26.43 0.52
C LYS A 330 -5.65 -24.96 0.80
N VAL A 331 -4.86 -24.67 1.85
CA VAL A 331 -4.49 -23.33 2.27
C VAL A 331 -3.00 -23.09 2.01
N GLU A 332 -2.69 -21.99 1.34
CA GLU A 332 -1.34 -21.47 1.15
C GLU A 332 -1.19 -20.15 1.94
N LYS A 333 -0.38 -20.18 2.99
CA LYS A 333 -0.07 -18.98 3.78
C LYS A 333 0.99 -18.14 3.09
N ILE A 334 0.78 -16.83 3.01
CA ILE A 334 1.79 -15.89 2.56
C ILE A 334 2.77 -15.66 3.74
N PRO A 335 4.07 -15.98 3.58
CA PRO A 335 5.00 -15.94 4.69
C PRO A 335 5.27 -14.51 5.17
N VAL A 336 5.49 -14.37 6.48
CA VAL A 336 6.11 -13.16 7.05
C VAL A 336 7.59 -13.18 6.73
N VAL A 337 8.05 -12.18 5.98
CA VAL A 337 9.47 -12.04 5.63
C VAL A 337 10.07 -10.91 6.44
N ARG A 338 10.88 -11.27 7.42
CA ARG A 338 11.65 -10.36 8.25
C ARG A 338 13.14 -10.57 7.98
N GLN A 339 13.84 -9.52 7.60
CA GLN A 339 15.27 -9.58 7.31
C GLN A 339 16.11 -9.34 8.59
N PRO A 340 17.40 -9.66 8.60
CA PRO A 340 18.30 -9.26 9.67
C PRO A 340 18.28 -7.76 9.90
N SER A 341 18.52 -7.33 11.15
CA SER A 341 18.54 -5.91 11.48
C SER A 341 19.59 -5.17 10.65
N ILE A 342 19.23 -3.97 10.17
CA ILE A 342 20.15 -3.05 9.51
C ILE A 342 21.03 -2.32 10.52
N TYR A 343 20.69 -2.34 11.81
CA TYR A 343 21.48 -1.71 12.87
C TYR A 343 22.66 -2.60 13.25
N ARG A 344 23.84 -1.97 13.31
CA ARG A 344 25.11 -2.56 13.79
C ARG A 344 25.25 -2.35 15.29
N ASN A 345 24.84 -1.19 15.77
CA ASN A 345 24.87 -0.82 17.18
C ASN A 345 23.55 -1.23 17.85
N LYS A 346 23.62 -2.14 18.84
CA LYS A 346 22.45 -2.68 19.56
C LYS A 346 21.66 -1.60 20.32
N ASN A 347 22.27 -0.46 20.62
CA ASN A 347 21.62 0.63 21.35
C ASN A 347 20.84 1.60 20.45
N THR A 348 21.03 1.54 19.12
CA THR A 348 20.41 2.46 18.17
C THR A 348 18.89 2.46 18.30
N HIS A 349 18.28 1.27 18.32
CA HIS A 349 16.83 1.17 18.45
C HIS A 349 16.30 1.82 19.72
N ARG A 350 16.91 1.51 20.87
CA ARG A 350 16.49 2.10 22.15
C ARG A 350 16.61 3.60 22.14
N ALA A 351 17.75 4.13 21.68
CA ALA A 351 18.01 5.57 21.63
C ALA A 351 16.97 6.29 20.76
N ILE A 352 16.69 5.78 19.56
CA ILE A 352 15.74 6.46 18.67
C ILE A 352 14.29 6.39 19.18
N ILE A 353 13.88 5.29 19.80
CA ILE A 353 12.54 5.17 20.38
C ILE A 353 12.35 6.14 21.55
N GLU A 354 13.32 6.26 22.43
CA GLU A 354 13.26 7.23 23.55
C GLU A 354 13.18 8.68 23.02
N MET A 355 13.98 9.04 22.02
CA MET A 355 13.88 10.36 21.39
C MET A 355 12.54 10.59 20.71
N MET A 356 11.96 9.56 20.08
CA MET A 356 10.64 9.68 19.43
C MET A 356 9.51 9.85 20.45
N LYS A 357 9.60 9.27 21.65
CA LYS A 357 8.63 9.48 22.73
C LYS A 357 8.60 10.93 23.18
N SER A 358 9.78 11.56 23.34
CA SER A 358 9.86 12.97 23.79
C SER A 358 9.23 13.98 22.83
N VAL A 359 8.88 13.57 21.59
CA VAL A 359 8.15 14.43 20.64
C VAL A 359 6.68 14.59 21.03
N THR A 360 6.12 13.64 21.78
CA THR A 360 4.69 13.57 22.15
C THR A 360 4.44 13.98 23.61
N GLU A 361 5.47 14.18 24.39
CA GLU A 361 5.46 14.70 25.76
C GLU A 361 5.58 16.24 25.78
#